data_e41439403f7b284b7a1412047e0fdaef
#
_entry.id   e41439403f7b284b7a1412047e0fdaef
#
_cell.length_a   1.000
_cell.length_b   1.000
_cell.length_c   1.000
_cell.angle_alpha   90.00
_cell.angle_beta   90.00
_cell.angle_gamma   90.00
#
_symmetry.space_group_name_H-M   'P 1'
#
loop_
_entity.id
_entity.type
_entity.pdbx_description
1 polymer ?
#
loop_
_entity_poly.entity_id
_entity_poly.type
_entity_poly.pdbx_seq_one_letter_code
_entity_poly.pdbx_strand_id
1 'polypeptide(L)'
;MSNPLRENIWFVKGFLKKYSLQILISLGVTVVIALLGNFILTKTPRSKIMYRIGIVGQFGSGQLPPYIINFLSAGLVTLDDKHAPQPGLAEKWDISDDGKTYTFYLKQDLKWYTGESVKASDIKISIPNIDIETEDPNVIRFKIPTLFSPFLALLNIPLLNVDGKIIGDYDIHLKQKTSGIISQITVDTKDRSLVFNVLPTAKQAITAFKLGHLDLVLNLPSDYLTEVQAFGKTKTKVDSNKVIMIIFNQQDPVLKEKTIRQALAYTLKDKTFGQTEALTTISPSSWAFNPLVKTYPFSPQRTKDLIKSPITLELATNPELLSIAENIKNQLSSDLISVNIKVVSSIPDQFQMLLTEYSIPSDPDQYRDWHSTQATNVGRGSDEKIDKLLEDGRITQDIKERKRIYFDFQKTFSEELPALVLYQPTVFDLARKDAYFEIIESD
;
A
#
# COMPACT_ATOMS: atom_id res chain seq x y z
N MET A 1 22.37 -83.06 31.65
CA MET A 1 22.42 -81.77 30.87
C MET A 1 21.29 -80.86 31.37
N SER A 2 21.64 -79.88 32.18
CA SER A 2 20.66 -78.87 32.62
C SER A 2 20.21 -78.03 31.44
N ASN A 3 18.93 -77.82 31.36
CA ASN A 3 18.34 -77.05 30.23
C ASN A 3 18.50 -75.56 30.52
N PRO A 4 19.39 -74.84 29.82
CA PRO A 4 19.76 -73.45 30.12
C PRO A 4 18.55 -72.49 30.10
N LEU A 5 17.49 -72.84 29.38
CA LEU A 5 16.22 -72.08 29.35
C LEU A 5 15.48 -72.15 30.71
N ARG A 6 15.59 -73.26 31.46
CA ARG A 6 14.88 -73.40 32.74
C ARG A 6 15.58 -72.64 33.88
N GLU A 7 16.90 -72.55 33.86
CA GLU A 7 17.71 -71.77 34.80
C GLU A 7 17.48 -70.27 34.62
N ASN A 8 17.42 -69.79 33.35
CA ASN A 8 17.15 -68.44 33.08
C ASN A 8 15.70 -67.98 33.51
N ILE A 9 14.73 -68.90 33.34
CA ILE A 9 13.36 -68.62 33.78
C ILE A 9 13.26 -68.53 35.30
N TRP A 10 14.04 -69.43 36.02
CA TRP A 10 14.04 -69.44 37.48
C TRP A 10 14.72 -68.15 38.03
N PHE A 11 15.85 -67.79 37.45
CA PHE A 11 16.56 -66.54 37.79
C PHE A 11 15.67 -65.28 37.58
N VAL A 12 14.99 -65.17 36.45
CA VAL A 12 14.10 -64.07 36.14
C VAL A 12 12.90 -64.00 37.12
N LYS A 13 12.30 -65.16 37.47
CA LYS A 13 11.25 -65.20 38.45
C LYS A 13 11.74 -64.83 39.87
N GLY A 14 12.97 -65.29 40.28
CA GLY A 14 13.56 -64.88 41.54
C GLY A 14 13.88 -63.36 41.59
N PHE A 15 14.41 -62.82 40.51
CA PHE A 15 14.69 -61.37 40.34
C PHE A 15 13.44 -60.57 40.42
N LEU A 16 12.40 -60.92 39.66
CA LEU A 16 11.11 -60.24 39.68
C LEU A 16 10.45 -60.31 41.07
N LYS A 17 10.53 -61.46 41.80
CA LYS A 17 9.96 -61.56 43.14
C LYS A 17 10.72 -60.72 44.17
N LYS A 18 12.07 -60.69 44.07
CA LYS A 18 12.93 -59.89 44.97
C LYS A 18 12.81 -58.40 44.79
N TYR A 19 12.64 -57.92 43.55
CA TYR A 19 12.63 -56.51 43.22
C TYR A 19 11.25 -56.01 42.76
N SER A 20 10.17 -56.78 42.97
CA SER A 20 8.81 -56.46 42.51
C SER A 20 8.33 -55.07 42.93
N LEU A 21 8.62 -54.67 44.15
CA LEU A 21 8.22 -53.39 44.70
C LEU A 21 9.01 -52.24 43.99
N GLN A 22 10.30 -52.42 43.79
CA GLN A 22 11.15 -51.42 43.12
C GLN A 22 10.79 -51.28 41.64
N ILE A 23 10.47 -52.39 40.96
CA ILE A 23 10.03 -52.39 39.56
C ILE A 23 8.67 -51.71 39.46
N LEU A 24 7.74 -51.94 40.36
CA LEU A 24 6.45 -51.29 40.40
C LEU A 24 6.57 -49.76 40.65
N ILE A 25 7.42 -49.37 41.60
CA ILE A 25 7.73 -47.96 41.87
C ILE A 25 8.37 -47.28 40.63
N SER A 26 9.37 -47.92 40.02
CA SER A 26 10.01 -47.34 38.83
C SER A 26 9.04 -47.21 37.64
N LEU A 27 8.19 -48.22 37.44
CA LEU A 27 7.13 -48.18 36.41
C LEU A 27 6.14 -47.05 36.69
N GLY A 28 5.70 -46.89 37.94
CA GLY A 28 4.81 -45.83 38.38
C GLY A 28 5.44 -44.45 38.15
N VAL A 29 6.71 -44.27 38.53
CA VAL A 29 7.45 -43.01 38.28
C VAL A 29 7.58 -42.73 36.79
N THR A 30 7.89 -43.73 35.97
CA THR A 30 8.00 -43.58 34.51
C THR A 30 6.66 -43.17 33.89
N VAL A 31 5.54 -43.76 34.31
CA VAL A 31 4.21 -43.38 33.84
C VAL A 31 3.86 -41.96 34.27
N VAL A 32 4.19 -41.56 35.49
CA VAL A 32 3.95 -40.17 35.97
C VAL A 32 4.79 -39.17 35.16
N ILE A 33 6.08 -39.49 34.91
CA ILE A 33 6.95 -38.63 34.07
C ILE A 33 6.40 -38.55 32.64
N ALA A 34 5.94 -39.66 32.06
CA ALA A 34 5.36 -39.67 30.72
C ALA A 34 4.05 -38.86 30.65
N LEU A 35 3.20 -38.98 31.67
CA LEU A 35 1.95 -38.17 31.76
C LEU A 35 2.23 -36.70 31.98
N LEU A 36 3.18 -36.34 32.84
CA LEU A 36 3.62 -34.97 33.05
C LEU A 36 4.28 -34.39 31.77
N GLY A 37 5.13 -35.16 31.10
CA GLY A 37 5.75 -34.80 29.84
C GLY A 37 4.69 -34.55 28.76
N ASN A 38 3.72 -35.43 28.62
CA ASN A 38 2.61 -35.25 27.68
C ASN A 38 1.75 -34.01 28.04
N PHE A 39 1.45 -33.79 29.33
CA PHE A 39 0.72 -32.62 29.81
C PHE A 39 1.47 -31.31 29.54
N ILE A 40 2.80 -31.29 29.76
CA ILE A 40 3.64 -30.13 29.44
C ILE A 40 3.70 -29.90 27.93
N LEU A 41 3.93 -30.96 27.14
CA LEU A 41 4.01 -30.86 25.67
C LEU A 41 2.67 -30.41 25.01
N THR A 42 1.52 -30.79 25.61
CA THR A 42 0.20 -30.43 25.09
C THR A 42 -0.28 -29.06 25.58
N LYS A 43 0.25 -28.57 26.72
CA LYS A 43 -0.13 -27.28 27.29
C LYS A 43 0.89 -26.14 27.10
N THR A 44 2.11 -26.43 26.67
CA THR A 44 3.01 -25.34 26.28
C THR A 44 2.47 -24.72 24.99
N PRO A 45 2.05 -23.45 25.02
CA PRO A 45 1.70 -22.77 23.79
C PRO A 45 2.92 -22.86 22.86
N ARG A 46 2.75 -23.38 21.64
CA ARG A 46 3.80 -23.34 20.62
C ARG A 46 4.20 -21.87 20.51
N SER A 47 5.49 -21.58 20.69
CA SER A 47 5.99 -20.22 20.47
C SER A 47 5.67 -19.85 19.03
N LYS A 48 4.89 -18.78 18.83
CA LYS A 48 4.61 -18.27 17.50
C LYS A 48 5.92 -17.94 16.80
N ILE A 49 6.02 -18.26 15.52
CA ILE A 49 7.14 -17.84 14.70
C ILE A 49 6.99 -16.33 14.48
N MET A 50 7.99 -15.57 14.87
CA MET A 50 7.99 -14.11 14.73
C MET A 50 8.79 -13.70 13.51
N TYR A 51 8.19 -12.86 12.66
CA TYR A 51 8.83 -12.23 11.50
C TYR A 51 8.90 -10.73 11.72
N ARG A 52 10.13 -10.18 11.68
CA ARG A 52 10.39 -8.75 11.88
C ARG A 52 10.53 -8.07 10.52
N ILE A 53 9.53 -7.29 10.16
CA ILE A 53 9.39 -6.69 8.84
C ILE A 53 9.63 -5.18 8.98
N GLY A 54 10.52 -4.63 8.15
CA GLY A 54 10.76 -3.19 8.05
C GLY A 54 9.88 -2.57 6.96
N ILE A 55 9.23 -1.46 7.28
CA ILE A 55 8.52 -0.61 6.32
C ILE A 55 9.02 0.83 6.47
N VAL A 56 9.18 1.51 5.32
CA VAL A 56 9.72 2.88 5.29
C VAL A 56 8.57 3.88 5.21
N GLY A 57 8.60 4.89 6.07
CA GLY A 57 7.64 5.98 6.08
C GLY A 57 7.33 6.53 7.47
N GLN A 58 6.35 7.42 7.49
CA GLN A 58 5.75 7.96 8.72
C GLN A 58 4.23 7.90 8.55
N PHE A 59 3.57 7.12 9.39
CA PHE A 59 2.14 6.84 9.27
C PHE A 59 1.42 7.24 10.56
N GLY A 60 0.33 7.98 10.41
CA GLY A 60 -0.67 8.15 11.47
C GLY A 60 -1.67 6.98 11.47
N SER A 61 -2.50 6.89 12.49
CA SER A 61 -3.47 5.78 12.66
C SER A 61 -4.47 5.61 11.50
N GLY A 62 -4.69 6.66 10.70
CA GLY A 62 -5.58 6.63 9.52
C GLY A 62 -4.86 6.58 8.16
N GLN A 63 -3.55 6.40 8.14
CA GLN A 63 -2.72 6.54 6.93
C GLN A 63 -1.80 5.33 6.69
N LEU A 64 -2.28 4.14 7.00
CA LEU A 64 -1.51 2.92 6.77
C LEU A 64 -1.32 2.66 5.27
N PRO A 65 -0.15 2.14 4.86
CA PRO A 65 0.06 1.72 3.48
C PRO A 65 -0.96 0.67 3.04
N PRO A 66 -1.44 0.69 1.77
CA PRO A 66 -2.42 -0.26 1.28
C PRO A 66 -2.05 -1.73 1.51
N TYR A 67 -0.77 -2.10 1.33
CA TYR A 67 -0.29 -3.46 1.55
C TYR A 67 -0.35 -3.90 3.03
N ILE A 68 -0.33 -2.96 3.98
CA ILE A 68 -0.60 -3.26 5.39
C ILE A 68 -2.10 -3.37 5.63
N ILE A 69 -2.90 -2.50 5.02
CA ILE A 69 -4.35 -2.52 5.14
C ILE A 69 -4.91 -3.89 4.73
N ASN A 70 -4.38 -4.47 3.65
CA ASN A 70 -4.82 -5.78 3.18
C ASN A 70 -4.56 -6.93 4.17
N PHE A 71 -3.55 -6.80 5.05
CA PHE A 71 -3.33 -7.74 6.16
C PHE A 71 -4.27 -7.52 7.34
N LEU A 72 -4.82 -6.30 7.48
CA LEU A 72 -5.55 -5.97 8.70
C LEU A 72 -6.97 -6.55 8.72
N SER A 73 -7.70 -6.46 7.65
CA SER A 73 -9.05 -7.00 7.46
C SER A 73 -9.54 -6.61 6.07
N ALA A 74 -10.49 -7.35 5.53
CA ALA A 74 -11.21 -6.88 4.36
C ALA A 74 -12.13 -5.71 4.72
N GLY A 75 -12.39 -4.83 3.75
CA GLY A 75 -13.47 -3.86 3.81
C GLY A 75 -14.83 -4.48 3.50
N LEU A 76 -15.89 -3.69 3.53
CA LEU A 76 -17.18 -4.10 2.97
C LEU A 76 -17.03 -4.49 1.49
N VAL A 77 -16.18 -3.73 0.79
CA VAL A 77 -15.80 -3.93 -0.61
C VAL A 77 -14.31 -4.23 -0.65
N THR A 78 -13.87 -5.05 -1.58
CA THR A 78 -12.47 -5.21 -2.00
C THR A 78 -12.31 -4.67 -3.42
N LEU A 79 -11.08 -4.52 -3.88
CA LEU A 79 -10.79 -4.13 -5.26
C LEU A 79 -10.07 -5.30 -5.95
N ASP A 80 -10.47 -5.59 -7.19
CA ASP A 80 -9.76 -6.57 -8.01
C ASP A 80 -8.43 -5.99 -8.57
N ASP A 81 -7.71 -6.80 -9.36
CA ASP A 81 -6.44 -6.41 -9.98
C ASP A 81 -6.58 -5.22 -10.95
N LYS A 82 -7.81 -4.89 -11.36
CA LYS A 82 -8.13 -3.72 -12.18
C LYS A 82 -8.66 -2.54 -11.36
N HIS A 83 -8.60 -2.63 -10.05
CA HIS A 83 -9.13 -1.66 -9.10
C HIS A 83 -10.67 -1.49 -9.21
N ALA A 84 -11.39 -2.47 -9.74
CA ALA A 84 -12.84 -2.45 -9.77
C ALA A 84 -13.42 -3.02 -8.46
N PRO A 85 -14.50 -2.40 -7.91
CA PRO A 85 -15.13 -2.86 -6.68
C PRO A 85 -15.66 -4.30 -6.78
N GLN A 86 -15.34 -5.13 -5.80
CA GLN A 86 -15.77 -6.52 -5.65
C GLN A 86 -16.32 -6.77 -4.25
N PRO A 87 -17.17 -7.79 -4.05
CA PRO A 87 -17.63 -8.20 -2.73
C PRO A 87 -16.46 -8.50 -1.77
N GLY A 88 -16.41 -7.80 -0.64
CA GLY A 88 -15.47 -8.02 0.47
C GLY A 88 -16.12 -8.77 1.63
N LEU A 89 -16.31 -8.09 2.77
CA LEU A 89 -17.11 -8.61 3.89
C LEU A 89 -18.62 -8.51 3.61
N ALA A 90 -19.04 -7.63 2.71
CA ALA A 90 -20.37 -7.70 2.14
C ALA A 90 -20.42 -8.79 1.05
N GLU A 91 -21.49 -9.57 1.01
CA GLU A 91 -21.77 -10.52 -0.04
C GLU A 91 -22.20 -9.82 -1.34
N LYS A 92 -22.99 -8.75 -1.18
CA LYS A 92 -23.52 -7.90 -2.25
C LYS A 92 -23.91 -6.54 -1.71
N TRP A 93 -24.21 -5.63 -2.60
CA TRP A 93 -24.81 -4.34 -2.28
C TRP A 93 -25.83 -3.93 -3.33
N ASP A 94 -26.77 -3.10 -2.94
CA ASP A 94 -27.73 -2.45 -3.81
C ASP A 94 -27.54 -0.92 -3.70
N ILE A 95 -27.78 -0.23 -4.82
CA ILE A 95 -27.74 1.24 -4.89
C ILE A 95 -29.15 1.71 -5.28
N SER A 96 -29.70 2.67 -4.54
CA SER A 96 -31.00 3.25 -4.89
C SER A 96 -30.99 3.96 -6.24
N ASP A 97 -32.17 4.15 -6.84
CA ASP A 97 -32.31 4.77 -8.17
C ASP A 97 -31.75 6.22 -8.22
N ASP A 98 -31.80 6.92 -7.10
CA ASP A 98 -31.21 8.27 -6.96
C ASP A 98 -29.69 8.24 -6.70
N GLY A 99 -29.09 7.06 -6.58
CA GLY A 99 -27.66 6.84 -6.36
C GLY A 99 -27.14 7.32 -5.00
N LYS A 100 -28.02 7.60 -4.04
CA LYS A 100 -27.63 8.19 -2.74
C LYS A 100 -27.74 7.24 -1.56
N THR A 101 -28.35 6.09 -1.74
CA THR A 101 -28.45 5.07 -0.69
C THR A 101 -27.75 3.81 -1.15
N TYR A 102 -26.76 3.38 -0.37
CA TYR A 102 -26.02 2.13 -0.58
C TYR A 102 -26.39 1.16 0.55
N THR A 103 -26.95 0.00 0.18
CA THR A 103 -27.33 -1.05 1.13
C THR A 103 -26.42 -2.24 0.95
N PHE A 104 -25.61 -2.54 1.96
CA PHE A 104 -24.68 -3.67 1.99
C PHE A 104 -25.24 -4.81 2.82
N TYR A 105 -25.17 -6.03 2.28
CA TYR A 105 -25.56 -7.26 2.95
C TYR A 105 -24.29 -7.99 3.38
N LEU A 106 -24.09 -8.16 4.67
CA LEU A 106 -22.91 -8.83 5.21
C LEU A 106 -22.95 -10.33 4.89
N LYS A 107 -21.80 -10.93 4.65
CA LYS A 107 -21.65 -12.38 4.54
C LYS A 107 -22.12 -13.04 5.84
N GLN A 108 -22.74 -14.23 5.74
CA GLN A 108 -23.08 -15.03 6.90
C GLN A 108 -21.81 -15.60 7.55
N ASP A 109 -21.90 -15.92 8.85
CA ASP A 109 -20.83 -16.55 9.63
C ASP A 109 -19.55 -15.72 9.80
N LEU A 110 -19.61 -14.40 9.61
CA LEU A 110 -18.50 -13.51 9.96
C LEU A 110 -18.24 -13.55 11.46
N LYS A 111 -16.96 -13.65 11.83
CA LYS A 111 -16.51 -13.67 13.22
C LYS A 111 -15.44 -12.63 13.46
N TRP A 112 -15.50 -12.00 14.61
CA TRP A 112 -14.39 -11.27 15.16
C TRP A 112 -13.25 -12.23 15.53
N TYR A 113 -12.03 -11.73 15.62
CA TYR A 113 -10.88 -12.52 16.09
C TYR A 113 -11.17 -13.26 17.41
N THR A 114 -12.02 -12.70 18.26
CA THR A 114 -12.47 -13.32 19.53
C THR A 114 -13.35 -14.55 19.34
N GLY A 115 -13.82 -14.84 18.11
CA GLY A 115 -14.75 -15.92 17.78
C GLY A 115 -16.23 -15.55 17.89
N GLU A 116 -16.55 -14.34 18.35
CA GLU A 116 -17.92 -13.82 18.42
C GLU A 116 -18.46 -13.49 17.02
N SER A 117 -19.77 -13.69 16.81
CA SER A 117 -20.43 -13.35 15.56
C SER A 117 -20.44 -11.83 15.34
N VAL A 118 -20.18 -11.40 14.10
CA VAL A 118 -20.22 -9.98 13.71
C VAL A 118 -21.68 -9.57 13.49
N LYS A 119 -22.06 -8.41 14.04
CA LYS A 119 -23.31 -7.71 13.73
C LYS A 119 -22.99 -6.35 13.13
N ALA A 120 -23.85 -5.88 12.24
CA ALA A 120 -23.69 -4.57 11.61
C ALA A 120 -23.52 -3.43 12.63
N SER A 121 -24.26 -3.48 13.74
CA SER A 121 -24.18 -2.53 14.85
C SER A 121 -22.83 -2.48 15.57
N ASP A 122 -22.06 -3.57 15.50
CA ASP A 122 -20.78 -3.68 16.20
C ASP A 122 -19.63 -3.07 15.38
N ILE A 123 -19.88 -2.84 14.09
CA ILE A 123 -18.89 -2.31 13.15
C ILE A 123 -18.79 -0.79 13.31
N LYS A 124 -17.58 -0.31 13.63
CA LYS A 124 -17.31 1.11 13.75
C LYS A 124 -16.91 1.69 12.38
N ILE A 125 -17.86 2.31 11.73
CA ILE A 125 -17.63 3.11 10.53
C ILE A 125 -18.03 4.55 10.85
N SER A 126 -17.15 5.50 10.56
CA SER A 126 -17.45 6.93 10.69
C SER A 126 -16.93 7.65 9.46
N ILE A 127 -17.85 8.12 8.63
CA ILE A 127 -17.55 8.93 7.45
C ILE A 127 -18.25 10.28 7.63
N PRO A 128 -17.53 11.40 7.61
CA PRO A 128 -18.14 12.71 7.81
C PRO A 128 -19.28 12.96 6.83
N ASN A 129 -20.39 13.51 7.33
CA ASN A 129 -21.60 13.88 6.57
C ASN A 129 -22.31 12.70 5.86
N ILE A 130 -22.13 11.47 6.35
CA ILE A 130 -22.83 10.29 5.84
C ILE A 130 -23.62 9.66 7.00
N ASP A 131 -24.93 9.46 6.79
CA ASP A 131 -25.77 8.74 7.72
C ASP A 131 -25.62 7.25 7.54
N ILE A 132 -25.42 6.52 8.66
CA ILE A 132 -25.18 5.07 8.66
C ILE A 132 -26.28 4.41 9.52
N GLU A 133 -27.04 3.50 8.90
CA GLU A 133 -28.09 2.74 9.56
C GLU A 133 -27.69 1.26 9.66
N THR A 134 -27.86 0.68 10.85
CA THR A 134 -27.50 -0.72 11.17
C THR A 134 -28.64 -1.40 11.97
N GLU A 135 -29.90 -1.14 11.60
CA GLU A 135 -31.07 -1.69 12.30
C GLU A 135 -31.18 -3.21 12.14
N ASP A 136 -30.81 -3.75 10.98
CA ASP A 136 -30.72 -5.19 10.73
C ASP A 136 -29.30 -5.68 11.09
N PRO A 137 -29.17 -6.80 11.83
CA PRO A 137 -27.87 -7.33 12.21
C PRO A 137 -26.90 -7.64 11.06
N ASN A 138 -27.42 -7.89 9.86
CA ASN A 138 -26.63 -8.26 8.68
C ASN A 138 -26.65 -7.19 7.58
N VAL A 139 -27.21 -6.01 7.84
CA VAL A 139 -27.36 -4.95 6.82
C VAL A 139 -26.75 -3.65 7.33
N ILE A 140 -25.93 -3.03 6.48
CA ILE A 140 -25.40 -1.67 6.70
C ILE A 140 -25.91 -0.81 5.57
N ARG A 141 -26.56 0.30 5.89
CA ARG A 141 -27.05 1.25 4.91
C ARG A 141 -26.37 2.59 5.09
N PHE A 142 -25.84 3.13 3.99
CA PHE A 142 -25.23 4.46 3.93
C PHE A 142 -26.13 5.39 3.12
N LYS A 143 -26.40 6.58 3.67
CA LYS A 143 -27.09 7.66 2.97
C LYS A 143 -26.11 8.81 2.74
N ILE A 144 -25.76 9.04 1.48
CA ILE A 144 -24.82 10.10 1.09
C ILE A 144 -25.60 11.34 0.60
N PRO A 145 -25.15 12.56 0.92
CA PRO A 145 -25.90 13.78 0.59
C PRO A 145 -25.93 14.08 -0.91
N THR A 146 -24.87 13.70 -1.63
CA THR A 146 -24.70 13.94 -3.07
C THR A 146 -24.19 12.68 -3.75
N LEU A 147 -24.44 12.55 -5.05
CA LEU A 147 -23.87 11.47 -5.87
C LEU A 147 -22.34 11.46 -5.74
N PHE A 148 -21.80 10.29 -5.44
CA PHE A 148 -20.37 10.09 -5.28
C PHE A 148 -19.96 8.68 -5.68
N SER A 149 -19.63 8.50 -6.96
CA SER A 149 -19.30 7.18 -7.54
C SER A 149 -18.07 6.50 -6.93
N PRO A 150 -17.03 7.23 -6.42
CA PRO A 150 -15.91 6.61 -5.73
C PRO A 150 -16.28 5.96 -4.39
N PHE A 151 -17.52 6.12 -3.90
CA PHE A 151 -17.95 5.66 -2.58
C PHE A 151 -17.66 4.17 -2.33
N LEU A 152 -17.90 3.31 -3.31
CA LEU A 152 -17.60 1.88 -3.19
C LEU A 152 -16.10 1.63 -2.93
N ALA A 153 -15.21 2.33 -3.63
CA ALA A 153 -13.77 2.17 -3.44
C ALA A 153 -13.30 2.68 -2.07
N LEU A 154 -13.98 3.68 -1.48
CA LEU A 154 -13.68 4.14 -0.11
C LEU A 154 -13.99 3.09 0.94
N LEU A 155 -14.89 2.14 0.66
CA LEU A 155 -15.26 1.09 1.61
C LEU A 155 -14.31 -0.13 1.55
N ASN A 156 -13.23 -0.05 0.76
CA ASN A 156 -12.09 -0.94 0.84
C ASN A 156 -11.14 -0.53 1.98
N ILE A 157 -11.71 -0.41 3.18
CA ILE A 157 -10.96 -0.12 4.41
C ILE A 157 -11.25 -1.20 5.44
N PRO A 158 -10.26 -1.58 6.29
CA PRO A 158 -10.47 -2.56 7.34
C PRO A 158 -11.61 -2.18 8.26
N LEU A 159 -12.50 -3.13 8.53
CA LEU A 159 -13.58 -2.92 9.48
C LEU A 159 -13.14 -3.28 10.88
N LEU A 160 -13.39 -2.38 11.81
CA LEU A 160 -13.07 -2.51 13.22
C LEU A 160 -14.36 -2.53 14.04
N ASN A 161 -14.36 -3.22 15.19
CA ASN A 161 -15.40 -3.04 16.19
C ASN A 161 -15.11 -1.81 17.08
N VAL A 162 -16.01 -1.53 18.01
CA VAL A 162 -15.87 -0.42 18.97
C VAL A 162 -14.62 -0.52 19.85
N ASP A 163 -14.08 -1.73 20.05
CA ASP A 163 -12.87 -1.99 20.82
C ASP A 163 -11.59 -1.98 19.95
N GLY A 164 -11.72 -1.72 18.63
CA GLY A 164 -10.62 -1.73 17.69
C GLY A 164 -10.16 -3.11 17.22
N LYS A 165 -10.98 -4.15 17.47
CA LYS A 165 -10.75 -5.52 16.99
C LYS A 165 -11.19 -5.65 15.54
N ILE A 166 -10.57 -6.57 14.79
CA ILE A 166 -10.85 -6.80 13.37
C ILE A 166 -11.68 -8.05 13.15
N ILE A 167 -12.27 -8.14 11.96
CA ILE A 167 -12.96 -9.33 11.46
C ILE A 167 -11.92 -10.27 10.87
N GLY A 168 -11.91 -11.54 11.30
CA GLY A 168 -11.02 -12.58 10.79
C GLY A 168 -10.14 -13.23 11.84
N ASP A 169 -9.13 -13.97 11.38
CA ASP A 169 -8.26 -14.82 12.21
C ASP A 169 -6.99 -14.11 12.74
N TYR A 170 -6.97 -12.78 12.72
CA TYR A 170 -5.81 -11.96 13.10
C TYR A 170 -6.12 -11.10 14.31
N ASP A 171 -5.14 -10.96 15.22
CA ASP A 171 -5.15 -9.93 16.27
C ASP A 171 -4.11 -8.85 15.93
N ILE A 172 -4.50 -7.57 16.11
CA ILE A 172 -3.67 -6.44 15.68
C ILE A 172 -3.39 -5.51 16.84
N HIS A 173 -2.12 -5.21 17.02
CA HIS A 173 -1.64 -4.27 18.00
C HIS A 173 -0.84 -3.14 17.36
N LEU A 174 -1.27 -1.91 17.56
CA LEU A 174 -0.58 -0.71 17.10
C LEU A 174 0.21 -0.08 18.26
N LYS A 175 1.50 0.12 18.06
CA LYS A 175 2.34 0.89 18.97
C LYS A 175 2.62 2.26 18.36
N GLN A 176 2.20 3.31 19.06
CA GLN A 176 2.38 4.70 18.62
C GLN A 176 3.39 5.42 19.50
N LYS A 177 4.07 6.40 18.91
CA LYS A 177 4.83 7.41 19.65
C LYS A 177 3.89 8.44 20.24
N THR A 178 4.37 9.24 21.20
CA THR A 178 3.60 10.34 21.81
C THR A 178 3.06 11.36 20.79
N SER A 179 3.69 11.45 19.61
CA SER A 179 3.24 12.29 18.48
C SER A 179 2.07 11.69 17.66
N GLY A 180 1.53 10.51 18.04
CA GLY A 180 0.50 9.81 17.28
C GLY A 180 1.02 9.05 16.04
N ILE A 181 2.34 9.09 15.78
CA ILE A 181 2.96 8.37 14.67
C ILE A 181 3.14 6.90 15.06
N ILE A 182 2.71 6.00 14.19
CA ILE A 182 2.87 4.55 14.37
C ILE A 182 4.36 4.21 14.28
N SER A 183 4.84 3.47 15.27
CA SER A 183 6.22 2.96 15.30
C SER A 183 6.30 1.45 15.02
N GLN A 184 5.22 0.71 15.30
CA GLN A 184 5.17 -0.73 15.10
C GLN A 184 3.71 -1.18 14.94
N ILE A 185 3.51 -2.18 14.07
CA ILE A 185 2.23 -2.87 13.89
C ILE A 185 2.53 -4.36 14.09
N THR A 186 1.83 -5.00 15.00
CA THR A 186 1.92 -6.44 15.21
C THR A 186 0.64 -7.10 14.74
N VAL A 187 0.75 -8.07 13.85
CA VAL A 187 -0.35 -8.90 13.35
C VAL A 187 -0.13 -10.32 13.82
N ASP A 188 -0.95 -10.77 14.76
CA ASP A 188 -0.85 -12.08 15.38
C ASP A 188 -1.87 -13.05 14.78
N THR A 189 -1.39 -14.17 14.26
CA THR A 189 -2.21 -15.34 13.89
C THR A 189 -2.10 -16.42 14.96
N LYS A 190 -2.70 -17.59 14.72
CA LYS A 190 -2.60 -18.74 15.63
C LYS A 190 -1.17 -19.29 15.78
N ASP A 191 -0.36 -19.22 14.72
CA ASP A 191 0.93 -19.87 14.59
C ASP A 191 2.11 -18.91 14.32
N ARG A 192 1.85 -17.69 13.89
CA ARG A 192 2.87 -16.70 13.55
C ARG A 192 2.53 -15.28 14.03
N SER A 193 3.55 -14.43 14.15
CA SER A 193 3.45 -13.02 14.48
C SER A 193 4.25 -12.21 13.46
N LEU A 194 3.58 -11.31 12.75
CA LEU A 194 4.19 -10.37 11.82
C LEU A 194 4.39 -9.03 12.52
N VAL A 195 5.62 -8.63 12.74
CA VAL A 195 5.97 -7.40 13.44
C VAL A 195 6.50 -6.39 12.44
N PHE A 196 5.65 -5.52 11.95
CA PHE A 196 6.03 -4.43 11.06
C PHE A 196 6.62 -3.28 11.88
N ASN A 197 7.90 -3.01 11.65
CA ASN A 197 8.62 -1.90 12.26
C ASN A 197 8.64 -0.73 11.27
N VAL A 198 8.10 0.42 11.68
CA VAL A 198 8.05 1.64 10.86
C VAL A 198 9.34 2.42 11.05
N LEU A 199 10.09 2.60 9.99
CA LEU A 199 11.35 3.34 9.98
C LEU A 199 11.23 4.57 9.09
N PRO A 200 11.69 5.74 9.56
CA PRO A 200 11.53 7.00 8.84
C PRO A 200 12.20 7.04 7.46
N THR A 201 13.31 6.30 7.26
CA THR A 201 14.09 6.33 6.03
C THR A 201 14.54 4.94 5.58
N ALA A 202 14.74 4.76 4.28
CA ALA A 202 15.30 3.54 3.70
C ALA A 202 16.66 3.18 4.32
N LYS A 203 17.52 4.17 4.53
CA LYS A 203 18.85 3.98 5.13
C LYS A 203 18.77 3.39 6.56
N GLN A 204 17.80 3.83 7.36
CA GLN A 204 17.59 3.27 8.70
C GLN A 204 17.06 1.84 8.61
N ALA A 205 16.16 1.54 7.68
CA ALA A 205 15.66 0.18 7.46
C ALA A 205 16.77 -0.78 7.02
N ILE A 206 17.61 -0.37 6.07
CA ILE A 206 18.78 -1.11 5.62
C ILE A 206 19.76 -1.35 6.76
N THR A 207 20.04 -0.33 7.58
CA THR A 207 20.93 -0.48 8.75
C THR A 207 20.36 -1.47 9.76
N ALA A 208 19.08 -1.39 10.10
CA ALA A 208 18.42 -2.32 10.99
C ALA A 208 18.43 -3.76 10.43
N PHE A 209 18.26 -3.93 9.12
CA PHE A 209 18.40 -5.21 8.46
C PHE A 209 19.83 -5.75 8.57
N LYS A 210 20.85 -4.97 8.22
CA LYS A 210 22.27 -5.37 8.33
C LYS A 210 22.65 -5.80 9.74
N LEU A 211 22.11 -5.12 10.76
CA LEU A 211 22.35 -5.44 12.19
C LEU A 211 21.57 -6.67 12.70
N GLY A 212 20.70 -7.27 11.89
CA GLY A 212 19.93 -8.44 12.32
C GLY A 212 18.63 -8.14 13.08
N HIS A 213 18.21 -6.88 13.10
CA HIS A 213 16.96 -6.49 13.76
C HIS A 213 15.73 -6.75 12.91
N LEU A 214 15.88 -6.92 11.59
CA LEU A 214 14.82 -7.19 10.64
C LEU A 214 15.13 -8.48 9.84
N ASP A 215 14.09 -9.19 9.46
CA ASP A 215 14.15 -10.42 8.64
C ASP A 215 13.77 -10.12 7.19
N LEU A 216 12.93 -9.10 6.97
CA LEU A 216 12.43 -8.63 5.68
C LEU A 216 12.31 -7.11 5.72
N VAL A 217 12.58 -6.42 4.61
CA VAL A 217 12.27 -5.00 4.42
C VAL A 217 11.52 -4.85 3.11
N LEU A 218 10.39 -4.12 3.12
CA LEU A 218 9.51 -3.96 2.00
C LEU A 218 9.72 -2.63 1.28
N ASN A 219 9.55 -2.67 -0.06
CA ASN A 219 9.45 -1.50 -0.91
C ASN A 219 10.62 -0.50 -0.76
N LEU A 220 11.85 -1.01 -0.70
CA LEU A 220 13.04 -0.16 -0.73
C LEU A 220 13.22 0.44 -2.14
N PRO A 221 13.63 1.72 -2.26
CA PRO A 221 13.97 2.31 -3.56
C PRO A 221 15.08 1.54 -4.26
N SER A 222 14.98 1.39 -5.58
CA SER A 222 15.97 0.66 -6.41
C SER A 222 17.40 1.19 -6.31
N ASP A 223 17.58 2.45 -5.95
CA ASP A 223 18.89 3.10 -5.78
C ASP A 223 19.76 2.40 -4.72
N TYR A 224 19.15 1.74 -3.76
CA TYR A 224 19.85 0.98 -2.71
C TYR A 224 20.16 -0.48 -3.09
N LEU A 225 19.69 -0.95 -4.24
CA LEU A 225 19.78 -2.37 -4.62
C LEU A 225 21.22 -2.89 -4.59
N THR A 226 22.16 -2.17 -5.21
CA THR A 226 23.58 -2.56 -5.27
C THR A 226 24.22 -2.62 -3.87
N GLU A 227 23.82 -1.72 -2.96
CA GLU A 227 24.36 -1.66 -1.59
C GLU A 227 23.98 -2.89 -0.76
N VAL A 228 22.81 -3.49 -1.03
CA VAL A 228 22.23 -4.51 -0.15
C VAL A 228 22.34 -5.94 -0.67
N GLN A 229 22.67 -6.15 -1.95
CA GLN A 229 22.74 -7.48 -2.58
C GLN A 229 23.66 -8.48 -1.85
N ALA A 230 24.70 -7.98 -1.19
CA ALA A 230 25.62 -8.83 -0.41
C ALA A 230 25.04 -9.29 0.94
N PHE A 231 23.94 -8.69 1.42
CA PHE A 231 23.41 -8.93 2.77
C PHE A 231 22.13 -9.78 2.79
N GLY A 232 21.47 -9.96 1.66
CA GLY A 232 20.23 -10.71 1.57
C GLY A 232 19.79 -10.99 0.14
N LYS A 233 18.61 -11.59 0.02
CA LYS A 233 17.91 -11.83 -1.24
C LYS A 233 17.04 -10.63 -1.57
N THR A 234 16.91 -10.32 -2.85
CA THR A 234 16.12 -9.17 -3.32
C THR A 234 15.09 -9.61 -4.34
N LYS A 235 13.87 -9.07 -4.24
CA LYS A 235 12.80 -9.25 -5.22
C LYS A 235 12.34 -7.87 -5.70
N THR A 236 12.59 -7.57 -6.96
CA THR A 236 12.29 -6.27 -7.58
C THR A 236 10.88 -6.26 -8.16
N LYS A 237 10.19 -5.15 -8.02
CA LYS A 237 8.86 -4.91 -8.60
C LYS A 237 8.67 -3.43 -8.94
N VAL A 238 7.77 -3.16 -9.89
CA VAL A 238 7.32 -1.78 -10.17
C VAL A 238 6.26 -1.40 -9.13
N ASP A 239 6.39 -0.21 -8.53
CA ASP A 239 5.32 0.34 -7.68
C ASP A 239 4.27 1.01 -8.56
N SER A 240 3.26 0.23 -8.95
CA SER A 240 2.17 0.70 -9.82
C SER A 240 1.23 1.71 -9.17
N ASN A 241 1.36 1.94 -7.86
CA ASN A 241 0.56 2.90 -7.11
C ASN A 241 1.23 4.28 -7.02
N LYS A 242 2.37 4.46 -7.68
CA LYS A 242 3.12 5.70 -7.64
C LYS A 242 3.65 6.08 -9.02
N VAL A 243 3.79 7.39 -9.25
CA VAL A 243 4.54 7.93 -10.37
C VAL A 243 5.43 9.07 -9.89
N ILE A 244 6.56 9.23 -10.55
CA ILE A 244 7.38 10.43 -10.44
C ILE A 244 7.00 11.37 -11.56
N MET A 245 6.77 12.64 -11.24
CA MET A 245 6.34 13.65 -12.21
C MET A 245 6.88 15.04 -11.89
N ILE A 246 6.84 15.89 -12.89
CA ILE A 246 7.09 17.33 -12.75
C ILE A 246 5.74 18.04 -12.78
N ILE A 247 5.32 18.65 -11.66
CA ILE A 247 4.14 19.50 -11.61
C ILE A 247 4.54 20.91 -11.99
N PHE A 248 3.77 21.53 -12.88
CA PHE A 248 3.96 22.90 -13.32
C PHE A 248 3.02 23.85 -12.57
N ASN A 249 3.53 24.92 -11.97
CA ASN A 249 2.70 25.97 -11.43
C ASN A 249 2.10 26.81 -12.56
N GLN A 250 0.82 26.62 -12.84
CA GLN A 250 0.14 27.29 -13.95
C GLN A 250 -0.21 28.75 -13.66
N GLN A 251 0.05 29.26 -12.46
CA GLN A 251 -0.02 30.69 -12.15
C GLN A 251 1.34 31.41 -12.34
N ASP A 252 2.42 30.66 -12.59
CA ASP A 252 3.72 31.26 -12.92
C ASP A 252 3.64 31.99 -14.27
N PRO A 253 4.22 33.20 -14.40
CA PRO A 253 4.13 34.00 -15.65
C PRO A 253 4.67 33.30 -16.89
N VAL A 254 5.63 32.37 -16.74
CA VAL A 254 6.22 31.60 -17.84
C VAL A 254 5.43 30.30 -18.05
N LEU A 255 5.16 29.57 -16.98
CA LEU A 255 4.57 28.24 -17.05
C LEU A 255 3.06 28.21 -17.18
N LYS A 256 2.35 29.37 -17.06
CA LYS A 256 0.94 29.48 -17.47
C LYS A 256 0.73 29.16 -18.95
N GLU A 257 1.73 29.43 -19.78
CA GLU A 257 1.70 29.15 -21.22
C GLU A 257 1.87 27.63 -21.47
N LYS A 258 0.81 26.98 -21.96
CA LYS A 258 0.83 25.54 -22.32
C LYS A 258 1.98 25.20 -23.25
N THR A 259 2.25 26.05 -24.22
CA THR A 259 3.34 25.83 -25.21
C THR A 259 4.71 25.70 -24.56
N ILE A 260 4.98 26.45 -23.49
CA ILE A 260 6.23 26.34 -22.74
C ILE A 260 6.30 25.01 -22.00
N ARG A 261 5.24 24.56 -21.33
CA ARG A 261 5.19 23.27 -20.65
C ARG A 261 5.42 22.10 -21.65
N GLN A 262 4.78 22.19 -22.82
CA GLN A 262 4.96 21.21 -23.90
C GLN A 262 6.40 21.25 -24.46
N ALA A 263 7.00 22.42 -24.60
CA ALA A 263 8.40 22.56 -25.05
C ALA A 263 9.36 21.87 -24.08
N LEU A 264 9.19 22.06 -22.77
CA LEU A 264 9.97 21.37 -21.74
C LEU A 264 9.84 19.84 -21.86
N ALA A 265 8.61 19.33 -22.10
CA ALA A 265 8.37 17.92 -22.30
C ALA A 265 9.04 17.35 -23.57
N TYR A 266 9.11 18.13 -24.67
CA TYR A 266 9.82 17.76 -25.89
C TYR A 266 11.35 17.83 -25.75
N THR A 267 11.87 18.61 -24.79
CA THR A 267 13.31 18.74 -24.55
C THR A 267 13.90 17.55 -23.82
N LEU A 268 13.10 16.88 -22.97
CA LEU A 268 13.56 15.70 -22.22
C LEU A 268 13.71 14.50 -23.16
N LYS A 269 14.94 14.03 -23.32
CA LYS A 269 15.30 12.85 -24.13
C LYS A 269 14.96 11.56 -23.40
N ASP A 270 15.36 11.47 -22.15
CA ASP A 270 15.05 10.36 -21.27
C ASP A 270 14.13 10.83 -20.14
N LYS A 271 12.92 10.30 -20.10
CA LYS A 271 11.90 10.56 -19.08
C LYS A 271 11.77 9.43 -18.08
N THR A 272 12.39 8.30 -18.38
CA THR A 272 12.26 7.08 -17.56
C THR A 272 13.39 6.92 -16.55
N PHE A 273 14.57 7.48 -16.85
CA PHE A 273 15.77 7.32 -16.02
C PHE A 273 16.06 5.85 -15.69
N GLY A 274 15.81 4.95 -16.66
CA GLY A 274 15.98 3.51 -16.51
C GLY A 274 14.85 2.80 -15.74
N GLN A 275 13.76 3.50 -15.41
CA GLN A 275 12.58 2.97 -14.75
C GLN A 275 11.46 2.64 -15.76
N THR A 276 10.31 2.17 -15.28
CA THR A 276 9.16 1.88 -16.15
C THR A 276 8.44 3.17 -16.55
N GLU A 277 8.27 3.41 -17.85
CA GLU A 277 7.57 4.59 -18.35
C GLU A 277 6.13 4.67 -17.78
N ALA A 278 5.74 5.88 -17.39
CA ALA A 278 4.36 6.19 -17.00
C ALA A 278 3.77 7.23 -17.95
N LEU A 279 2.55 6.99 -18.41
CA LEU A 279 1.87 7.84 -19.38
C LEU A 279 0.91 8.84 -18.72
N THR A 280 0.32 8.46 -17.61
CA THR A 280 -0.75 9.23 -16.96
C THR A 280 -0.69 9.05 -15.44
N THR A 281 -1.52 9.81 -14.73
CA THR A 281 -1.73 9.71 -13.29
C THR A 281 -2.71 8.61 -12.88
N ILE A 282 -3.17 7.77 -13.82
CA ILE A 282 -4.01 6.59 -13.56
C ILE A 282 -3.15 5.34 -13.79
N SER A 283 -3.19 4.40 -12.83
CA SER A 283 -2.41 3.17 -12.90
C SER A 283 -2.71 2.37 -14.17
N PRO A 284 -1.69 1.79 -14.84
CA PRO A 284 -1.90 0.90 -15.99
C PRO A 284 -2.80 -0.30 -15.70
N SER A 285 -2.87 -0.75 -14.45
CA SER A 285 -3.78 -1.82 -14.02
C SER A 285 -5.23 -1.37 -13.86
N SER A 286 -5.50 -0.05 -13.74
CA SER A 286 -6.85 0.47 -13.52
C SER A 286 -7.80 0.19 -14.69
N TRP A 287 -9.05 -0.14 -14.38
CA TRP A 287 -10.14 -0.25 -15.36
C TRP A 287 -10.32 1.03 -16.21
N ALA A 288 -9.88 2.18 -15.70
CA ALA A 288 -10.00 3.48 -16.35
C ALA A 288 -8.73 3.93 -17.10
N PHE A 289 -7.67 3.11 -17.16
CA PHE A 289 -6.43 3.49 -17.83
C PHE A 289 -6.61 3.67 -19.34
N ASN A 290 -6.10 4.79 -19.86
CA ASN A 290 -6.09 5.10 -21.29
C ASN A 290 -4.65 5.14 -21.82
N PRO A 291 -4.22 4.15 -22.64
CA PRO A 291 -2.89 4.17 -23.25
C PRO A 291 -2.77 5.16 -24.42
N LEU A 292 -3.90 5.70 -24.93
CA LEU A 292 -3.95 6.57 -26.10
C LEU A 292 -3.98 8.04 -25.69
N VAL A 293 -2.99 8.46 -24.91
CA VAL A 293 -2.78 9.85 -24.51
C VAL A 293 -1.71 10.52 -25.36
N LYS A 294 -1.65 11.84 -25.32
CA LYS A 294 -0.59 12.58 -26.01
C LYS A 294 0.76 12.30 -25.35
N THR A 295 1.74 11.94 -26.18
CA THR A 295 3.13 11.77 -25.76
C THR A 295 4.02 12.87 -26.33
N TYR A 296 5.16 13.08 -25.69
CA TYR A 296 6.12 14.12 -26.05
C TYR A 296 7.47 13.50 -26.38
N PRO A 297 7.63 12.88 -27.58
CA PRO A 297 8.92 12.33 -28.00
C PRO A 297 9.96 13.44 -28.10
N PHE A 298 11.21 13.13 -27.76
CA PHE A 298 12.32 14.09 -27.83
C PHE A 298 12.38 14.79 -29.20
N SER A 299 12.30 16.11 -29.19
CA SER A 299 12.30 16.91 -30.41
C SER A 299 12.89 18.32 -30.18
N PRO A 300 14.21 18.49 -30.33
CA PRO A 300 14.84 19.81 -30.18
C PRO A 300 14.27 20.87 -31.13
N GLN A 301 13.78 20.43 -32.30
CA GLN A 301 13.16 21.35 -33.26
C GLN A 301 11.86 21.92 -32.71
N ARG A 302 10.98 21.07 -32.18
CA ARG A 302 9.72 21.55 -31.54
C ARG A 302 10.00 22.46 -30.35
N THR A 303 11.04 22.19 -29.56
CA THR A 303 11.46 23.08 -28.47
C THR A 303 11.78 24.47 -28.98
N LYS A 304 12.60 24.59 -30.05
CA LYS A 304 12.95 25.86 -30.67
C LYS A 304 11.75 26.57 -31.32
N ASP A 305 10.79 25.81 -31.84
CA ASP A 305 9.55 26.35 -32.41
C ASP A 305 8.64 26.95 -31.36
N LEU A 306 8.62 26.42 -30.15
CA LEU A 306 7.74 26.81 -29.05
C LEU A 306 8.37 27.85 -28.11
N ILE A 307 9.70 27.80 -27.86
CA ILE A 307 10.42 28.77 -27.04
C ILE A 307 11.16 29.74 -27.92
N LYS A 308 10.74 31.02 -27.94
CA LYS A 308 11.28 32.05 -28.83
C LYS A 308 12.33 32.95 -28.16
N SER A 309 12.41 32.96 -26.85
CA SER A 309 13.36 33.73 -26.06
C SER A 309 13.88 32.92 -24.88
N PRO A 310 15.11 33.16 -24.42
CA PRO A 310 15.66 32.45 -23.28
C PRO A 310 14.77 32.56 -22.02
N ILE A 311 14.60 31.44 -21.32
CA ILE A 311 13.86 31.35 -20.06
C ILE A 311 14.74 30.76 -18.98
N THR A 312 14.55 31.21 -17.74
CA THR A 312 15.17 30.65 -16.55
C THR A 312 14.09 30.15 -15.62
N LEU A 313 14.21 28.89 -15.18
CA LEU A 313 13.21 28.21 -14.36
C LEU A 313 13.86 27.62 -13.09
N GLU A 314 13.08 27.51 -12.03
CA GLU A 314 13.42 26.83 -10.79
C GLU A 314 12.73 25.46 -10.76
N LEU A 315 13.50 24.38 -10.48
CA LEU A 315 12.99 23.03 -10.23
C LEU A 315 13.13 22.73 -8.74
N ALA A 316 12.05 22.78 -8.00
CA ALA A 316 11.98 22.35 -6.61
C ALA A 316 11.90 20.82 -6.54
N THR A 317 12.60 20.22 -5.59
CA THR A 317 12.58 18.77 -5.35
C THR A 317 12.97 18.43 -3.92
N ASN A 318 12.61 17.24 -3.45
CA ASN A 318 13.11 16.71 -2.18
C ASN A 318 14.53 16.10 -2.33
N PRO A 319 15.24 15.84 -1.23
CA PRO A 319 16.58 15.25 -1.28
C PRO A 319 16.65 13.87 -1.96
N GLU A 320 15.58 13.09 -1.91
CA GLU A 320 15.54 11.72 -2.47
C GLU A 320 15.51 11.72 -4.00
N LEU A 321 14.95 12.76 -4.62
CA LEU A 321 14.86 12.92 -6.07
C LEU A 321 15.95 13.87 -6.63
N LEU A 322 16.94 14.29 -5.82
CA LEU A 322 17.94 15.27 -6.24
C LEU A 322 18.74 14.78 -7.45
N SER A 323 19.13 13.53 -7.50
CA SER A 323 19.89 12.96 -8.64
C SER A 323 19.09 13.00 -9.95
N ILE A 324 17.78 12.76 -9.86
CA ILE A 324 16.85 12.85 -10.99
C ILE A 324 16.69 14.32 -11.41
N ALA A 325 16.56 15.24 -10.45
CA ALA A 325 16.46 16.68 -10.72
C ALA A 325 17.73 17.21 -11.44
N GLU A 326 18.91 16.78 -11.03
CA GLU A 326 20.17 17.11 -11.69
C GLU A 326 20.23 16.59 -13.14
N ASN A 327 19.75 15.37 -13.37
CA ASN A 327 19.67 14.80 -14.72
C ASN A 327 18.65 15.58 -15.57
N ILE A 328 17.47 15.91 -15.02
CA ILE A 328 16.48 16.76 -15.71
C ILE A 328 17.08 18.12 -16.05
N LYS A 329 17.74 18.79 -15.10
CA LYS A 329 18.43 20.05 -15.34
C LYS A 329 19.41 19.93 -16.51
N ASN A 330 20.26 18.89 -16.52
CA ASN A 330 21.25 18.69 -17.57
C ASN A 330 20.60 18.48 -18.95
N GLN A 331 19.48 17.74 -19.02
CA GLN A 331 18.75 17.52 -20.25
C GLN A 331 18.02 18.79 -20.76
N LEU A 332 17.49 19.61 -19.85
CA LEU A 332 16.78 20.84 -20.21
C LEU A 332 17.73 21.99 -20.57
N SER A 333 18.95 22.02 -20.01
CA SER A 333 19.88 23.12 -20.19
C SER A 333 20.30 23.28 -21.64
N SER A 334 20.11 24.50 -22.18
CA SER A 334 20.43 24.89 -23.56
C SER A 334 20.56 26.41 -23.64
N ASP A 335 20.83 26.96 -24.82
CA ASP A 335 20.84 28.41 -25.03
C ASP A 335 19.48 29.08 -24.74
N LEU A 336 18.38 28.30 -24.82
CA LEU A 336 17.03 28.77 -24.59
C LEU A 336 16.48 28.48 -23.22
N ILE A 337 17.03 27.50 -22.47
CA ILE A 337 16.50 27.04 -21.19
C ILE A 337 17.62 26.95 -20.16
N SER A 338 17.48 27.62 -19.06
CA SER A 338 18.31 27.49 -17.88
C SER A 338 17.47 26.99 -16.69
N VAL A 339 17.98 26.03 -15.92
CA VAL A 339 17.28 25.45 -14.77
C VAL A 339 18.14 25.54 -13.51
N ASN A 340 17.57 26.08 -12.45
CA ASN A 340 18.14 26.09 -11.10
C ASN A 340 17.40 25.08 -10.24
N ILE A 341 18.13 24.28 -9.46
CA ILE A 341 17.54 23.30 -8.54
C ILE A 341 17.42 23.95 -7.16
N LYS A 342 16.27 23.72 -6.52
CA LYS A 342 15.97 24.09 -5.13
C LYS A 342 15.57 22.86 -4.35
N VAL A 343 16.38 22.45 -3.38
CA VAL A 343 16.06 21.32 -2.51
C VAL A 343 15.16 21.81 -1.37
N VAL A 344 14.05 21.13 -1.16
CA VAL A 344 13.01 21.46 -0.17
C VAL A 344 12.68 20.23 0.69
N SER A 345 12.27 20.44 1.94
CA SER A 345 11.85 19.35 2.85
C SER A 345 10.35 19.04 2.79
N SER A 346 9.56 19.94 2.22
CA SER A 346 8.12 19.81 2.00
C SER A 346 7.73 20.57 0.73
N ILE A 347 6.53 20.33 0.21
CA ILE A 347 6.01 21.08 -0.93
C ILE A 347 5.95 22.56 -0.54
N PRO A 348 6.66 23.44 -1.26
CA PRO A 348 6.67 24.87 -0.97
C PRO A 348 5.39 25.54 -1.46
N ASP A 349 4.95 26.59 -0.78
CA ASP A 349 3.80 27.39 -1.19
C ASP A 349 3.99 28.05 -2.57
N GLN A 350 5.24 28.37 -2.92
CA GLN A 350 5.64 28.96 -4.19
C GLN A 350 6.73 28.12 -4.86
N PHE A 351 6.48 27.74 -6.09
CA PHE A 351 7.45 27.06 -6.97
C PHE A 351 7.09 27.35 -8.43
N GLN A 352 7.99 27.08 -9.35
CA GLN A 352 7.72 27.06 -10.80
C GLN A 352 7.49 25.63 -11.27
N MET A 353 8.50 24.75 -11.12
CA MET A 353 8.40 23.32 -11.38
C MET A 353 8.63 22.55 -10.07
N LEU A 354 7.88 21.48 -9.83
CA LEU A 354 8.04 20.61 -8.67
C LEU A 354 8.22 19.16 -9.14
N LEU A 355 9.42 18.61 -8.96
CA LEU A 355 9.68 17.19 -9.15
C LEU A 355 9.30 16.47 -7.85
N THR A 356 8.31 15.58 -7.93
CA THR A 356 7.76 14.89 -6.77
C THR A 356 7.24 13.50 -7.10
N GLU A 357 7.08 12.68 -6.07
CA GLU A 357 6.28 11.46 -6.10
C GLU A 357 4.80 11.83 -5.99
N TYR A 358 3.98 11.16 -6.79
CA TYR A 358 2.51 11.23 -6.71
C TYR A 358 1.96 9.83 -6.45
N SER A 359 1.18 9.70 -5.37
CA SER A 359 0.47 8.47 -5.05
C SER A 359 -0.82 8.41 -5.88
N ILE A 360 -0.92 7.39 -6.73
CA ILE A 360 -2.08 7.17 -7.59
C ILE A 360 -3.25 6.67 -6.72
N PRO A 361 -4.41 7.34 -6.72
CA PRO A 361 -5.60 6.83 -6.04
C PRO A 361 -6.06 5.48 -6.62
N SER A 362 -6.60 4.60 -5.77
CA SER A 362 -7.17 3.32 -6.23
C SER A 362 -8.39 3.51 -7.13
N ASP A 363 -9.25 4.49 -6.82
CA ASP A 363 -10.30 4.95 -7.73
C ASP A 363 -9.72 6.04 -8.63
N PRO A 364 -10.12 6.11 -9.93
CA PRO A 364 -9.62 7.13 -10.86
C PRO A 364 -10.05 8.57 -10.52
N ASP A 365 -10.86 8.80 -9.49
CA ASP A 365 -11.25 10.13 -9.03
C ASP A 365 -10.04 10.91 -8.50
N GLN A 366 -9.63 11.91 -9.24
CA GLN A 366 -8.52 12.80 -8.91
C GLN A 366 -8.98 14.25 -8.72
N TYR A 367 -10.27 14.46 -8.42
CA TYR A 367 -10.85 15.78 -8.17
C TYR A 367 -10.07 16.55 -7.11
N ARG A 368 -9.73 15.87 -6.00
CA ARG A 368 -8.97 16.47 -4.91
C ARG A 368 -7.63 17.07 -5.38
N ASP A 369 -6.98 16.42 -6.34
CA ASP A 369 -5.60 16.72 -6.71
C ASP A 369 -5.49 17.70 -7.89
N TRP A 370 -6.49 17.74 -8.79
CA TRP A 370 -6.41 18.49 -10.03
C TRP A 370 -7.55 19.49 -10.30
N HIS A 371 -8.66 19.45 -9.54
CA HIS A 371 -9.75 20.40 -9.74
C HIS A 371 -9.36 21.78 -9.23
N SER A 372 -9.70 22.84 -9.97
CA SER A 372 -9.29 24.23 -9.72
C SER A 372 -9.69 24.77 -8.34
N THR A 373 -10.82 24.29 -7.79
CA THR A 373 -11.32 24.74 -6.47
C THR A 373 -10.60 24.09 -5.29
N GLN A 374 -9.73 23.10 -5.55
CA GLN A 374 -9.11 22.33 -4.46
C GLN A 374 -7.80 22.96 -4.03
N ALA A 375 -7.64 23.19 -2.73
CA ALA A 375 -6.38 23.67 -2.15
C ALA A 375 -5.22 22.66 -2.33
N THR A 376 -5.52 21.38 -2.52
CA THR A 376 -4.56 20.31 -2.81
C THR A 376 -4.09 20.25 -4.26
N ASN A 377 -4.69 21.04 -5.17
CA ASN A 377 -4.19 21.27 -6.52
C ASN A 377 -2.95 22.18 -6.47
N VAL A 378 -1.81 21.61 -6.12
CA VAL A 378 -0.56 22.36 -5.91
C VAL A 378 -0.04 23.02 -7.19
N GLY A 379 -0.37 22.47 -8.37
CA GLY A 379 -0.06 23.04 -9.68
C GLY A 379 -0.93 24.25 -10.06
N ARG A 380 -1.99 24.53 -9.28
CA ARG A 380 -2.91 25.65 -9.45
C ARG A 380 -3.51 25.76 -10.86
N GLY A 381 -3.72 24.62 -11.50
CA GLY A 381 -4.39 24.52 -12.79
C GLY A 381 -5.86 24.92 -12.67
N SER A 382 -6.40 25.54 -13.73
CA SER A 382 -7.80 26.00 -13.78
C SER A 382 -8.40 25.79 -15.18
N ASP A 383 -8.12 24.64 -15.77
CA ASP A 383 -8.71 24.25 -17.05
C ASP A 383 -10.15 23.77 -16.85
N GLU A 384 -11.13 24.49 -17.43
CA GLU A 384 -12.57 24.20 -17.27
C GLU A 384 -12.95 22.80 -17.76
N LYS A 385 -12.27 22.27 -18.76
CA LYS A 385 -12.55 20.93 -19.30
C LYS A 385 -12.04 19.85 -18.35
N ILE A 386 -10.87 20.03 -17.75
CA ILE A 386 -10.35 19.16 -16.68
C ILE A 386 -11.31 19.15 -15.50
N ASP A 387 -11.72 20.33 -15.03
CA ASP A 387 -12.65 20.48 -13.92
C ASP A 387 -13.98 19.75 -14.21
N LYS A 388 -14.56 19.99 -15.38
CA LYS A 388 -15.83 19.35 -15.77
C LYS A 388 -15.71 17.83 -15.86
N LEU A 389 -14.63 17.29 -16.41
CA LEU A 389 -14.41 15.84 -16.50
C LEU A 389 -14.24 15.20 -15.12
N LEU A 390 -13.59 15.89 -14.19
CA LEU A 390 -13.45 15.43 -12.80
C LEU A 390 -14.79 15.45 -12.05
N GLU A 391 -15.61 16.50 -12.25
CA GLU A 391 -16.97 16.58 -11.72
C GLU A 391 -17.85 15.46 -12.24
N ASP A 392 -17.90 15.28 -13.56
CA ASP A 392 -18.73 14.28 -14.22
C ASP A 392 -18.29 12.85 -13.81
N GLY A 393 -16.97 12.57 -13.76
CA GLY A 393 -16.45 11.29 -13.33
C GLY A 393 -16.78 10.94 -11.87
N ARG A 394 -16.96 11.96 -11.03
CA ARG A 394 -17.30 11.81 -9.61
C ARG A 394 -18.77 11.47 -9.38
N ILE A 395 -19.67 11.92 -10.23
CA ILE A 395 -21.12 11.70 -10.07
C ILE A 395 -21.69 10.60 -10.97
N THR A 396 -20.96 10.15 -11.98
CA THR A 396 -21.43 9.12 -12.94
C THR A 396 -21.33 7.74 -12.31
N GLN A 397 -22.44 7.01 -12.17
CA GLN A 397 -22.52 5.67 -11.59
C GLN A 397 -22.21 4.55 -12.59
N ASP A 398 -22.60 4.71 -13.85
CA ASP A 398 -22.33 3.71 -14.89
C ASP A 398 -20.84 3.61 -15.16
N ILE A 399 -20.24 2.43 -14.93
CA ILE A 399 -18.81 2.19 -15.05
C ILE A 399 -18.27 2.39 -16.47
N LYS A 400 -19.10 2.11 -17.50
CA LYS A 400 -18.67 2.26 -18.89
C LYS A 400 -18.61 3.74 -19.27
N GLU A 401 -19.63 4.51 -18.88
CA GLU A 401 -19.64 5.93 -19.11
C GLU A 401 -18.56 6.63 -18.28
N ARG A 402 -18.39 6.25 -17.03
CA ARG A 402 -17.31 6.75 -16.15
C ARG A 402 -15.92 6.47 -16.74
N LYS A 403 -15.73 5.29 -17.36
CA LYS A 403 -14.50 4.97 -18.10
C LYS A 403 -14.24 5.93 -19.26
N ARG A 404 -15.28 6.28 -20.04
CA ARG A 404 -15.14 7.25 -21.15
C ARG A 404 -14.73 8.62 -20.63
N ILE A 405 -15.35 9.08 -19.55
CA ILE A 405 -15.01 10.37 -18.92
C ILE A 405 -13.53 10.39 -18.49
N TYR A 406 -13.03 9.34 -17.81
CA TYR A 406 -11.62 9.29 -17.41
C TYR A 406 -10.67 9.07 -18.59
N PHE A 407 -11.12 8.48 -19.68
CA PHE A 407 -10.32 8.45 -20.92
C PHE A 407 -10.13 9.83 -21.50
N ASP A 408 -11.19 10.65 -21.52
CA ASP A 408 -11.14 12.03 -21.99
C ASP A 408 -10.38 12.94 -21.00
N PHE A 409 -10.49 12.69 -19.70
CA PHE A 409 -9.67 13.35 -18.69
C PHE A 409 -8.17 13.15 -18.96
N GLN A 410 -7.72 11.90 -19.14
CA GLN A 410 -6.31 11.61 -19.39
C GLN A 410 -5.81 12.23 -20.70
N LYS A 411 -6.62 12.23 -21.75
CA LYS A 411 -6.28 12.94 -23.01
C LYS A 411 -6.13 14.43 -22.79
N THR A 412 -7.11 15.05 -22.12
CA THR A 412 -7.08 16.49 -21.85
C THR A 412 -5.91 16.82 -20.92
N PHE A 413 -5.69 16.05 -19.87
CA PHE A 413 -4.57 16.21 -18.95
C PHE A 413 -3.21 16.15 -19.66
N SER A 414 -3.01 15.16 -20.54
CA SER A 414 -1.78 15.06 -21.32
C SER A 414 -1.61 16.18 -22.36
N GLU A 415 -2.71 16.74 -22.87
CA GLU A 415 -2.67 17.89 -23.81
C GLU A 415 -2.39 19.19 -23.09
N GLU A 416 -3.10 19.48 -21.99
CA GLU A 416 -2.95 20.71 -21.20
C GLU A 416 -1.67 20.68 -20.36
N LEU A 417 -1.18 19.50 -20.03
CA LEU A 417 0.07 19.24 -19.35
C LEU A 417 0.23 20.01 -18.03
N PRO A 418 -0.71 19.90 -17.08
CA PRO A 418 -0.52 20.48 -15.75
C PRO A 418 0.64 19.81 -14.99
N ALA A 419 0.92 18.57 -15.34
CA ALA A 419 2.12 17.84 -14.90
C ALA A 419 2.64 16.96 -16.02
N LEU A 420 3.96 16.79 -16.08
CA LEU A 420 4.63 15.83 -16.94
C LEU A 420 4.91 14.57 -16.12
N VAL A 421 4.15 13.52 -16.38
CA VAL A 421 4.36 12.19 -15.79
C VAL A 421 5.59 11.58 -16.43
N LEU A 422 6.49 11.02 -15.62
CA LEU A 422 7.79 10.52 -16.07
C LEU A 422 7.83 8.98 -16.02
N TYR A 423 7.81 8.42 -14.82
CA TYR A 423 7.97 6.97 -14.66
C TYR A 423 7.28 6.44 -13.37
N GLN A 424 7.04 5.13 -13.37
CA GLN A 424 6.71 4.38 -12.15
C GLN A 424 8.02 3.93 -11.48
N PRO A 425 8.22 4.21 -10.19
CA PRO A 425 9.45 3.83 -9.52
C PRO A 425 9.53 2.31 -9.36
N THR A 426 10.73 1.78 -9.57
CA THR A 426 11.06 0.41 -9.22
C THR A 426 11.46 0.35 -7.75
N VAL A 427 10.85 -0.56 -7.02
CA VAL A 427 11.18 -0.86 -5.64
C VAL A 427 11.60 -2.32 -5.51
N PHE A 428 12.21 -2.65 -4.39
CA PHE A 428 12.53 -4.05 -4.11
C PHE A 428 12.27 -4.39 -2.64
N ASP A 429 11.95 -5.65 -2.41
CA ASP A 429 11.90 -6.24 -1.09
C ASP A 429 13.25 -6.91 -0.80
N LEU A 430 13.75 -6.77 0.43
CA LEU A 430 15.03 -7.32 0.88
C LEU A 430 14.79 -8.33 2.02
N ALA A 431 15.12 -9.59 1.81
CA ALA A 431 14.89 -10.67 2.75
C ALA A 431 16.18 -11.42 3.12
N ARG A 432 16.24 -11.99 4.32
CA ARG A 432 17.35 -12.88 4.72
C ARG A 432 17.31 -14.23 3.99
N LYS A 433 16.12 -14.70 3.63
CA LYS A 433 15.86 -15.97 2.92
C LYS A 433 14.73 -15.78 1.92
N ASP A 434 14.76 -16.51 0.81
CA ASP A 434 13.72 -16.45 -0.23
C ASP A 434 12.32 -16.77 0.32
N ALA A 435 12.22 -17.76 1.24
CA ALA A 435 10.96 -18.13 1.88
C ALA A 435 10.26 -16.99 2.64
N TYR A 436 10.95 -15.88 2.95
CA TYR A 436 10.33 -14.75 3.63
C TYR A 436 9.49 -13.86 2.68
N PHE A 437 9.72 -13.94 1.37
CA PHE A 437 8.85 -13.26 0.40
C PHE A 437 7.45 -13.87 0.36
N GLU A 438 7.36 -15.21 0.52
CA GLU A 438 6.09 -15.95 0.51
C GLU A 438 5.18 -15.57 1.68
N ILE A 439 5.74 -15.09 2.79
CA ILE A 439 4.96 -14.68 3.98
C ILE A 439 3.98 -13.55 3.67
N ILE A 440 4.34 -12.70 2.71
CA ILE A 440 3.57 -11.50 2.33
C ILE A 440 2.72 -11.75 1.08
N GLU A 441 3.06 -12.78 0.28
CA GLU A 441 2.35 -13.12 -0.95
C GLU A 441 1.25 -14.17 -0.74
N SER A 442 1.29 -14.90 0.38
CA SER A 442 0.39 -16.04 0.66
C SER A 442 -0.88 -15.66 1.45
N ASP A 443 -1.05 -14.43 1.81
CA ASP A 443 -2.21 -13.86 2.47
C ASP A 443 -2.85 -12.78 1.58
#